data_31e2e278225de6cb50a798be1400f8ac
#
_entry.id   31e2e278225de6cb50a798be1400f8ac
#
_cell.length_a   1.000
_cell.length_b   1.000
_cell.length_c   1.000
_cell.angle_alpha   90.00
_cell.angle_beta   90.00
_cell.angle_gamma   90.00
#
_symmetry.space_group_name_H-M   'P 1'
#
loop_
_entity.id
_entity.type
_entity.pdbx_description
1 polymer ?
#
loop_
_entity_poly.entity_id
_entity_poly.type
_entity_poly.pdbx_seq_one_letter_code
_entity_poly.pdbx_strand_id
1 'polypeptide(L)'
;MPKFLTMIRWRWPALALIASLSLAAFAGCVSLDTQQRKWIFQASVLTTQDEGARIDGLDDVWITLPESPRKPKLHGLWLAGPTPDAPVMLYLHGARRNVESSVFRIRHMRSLGFAVLAIDYRGFGRSTDELPSEDTVNEDARAGWAWIEAKHPGRDRYIFGHSLGGAIAVRLATEVDDAKGLIVEGTFTSIPAVFQSMKWGWLPITPLITQRFDSAERIAKVKVPVLVVHGDADGLIPPTLGRALYDKARTPKRFVLVDGGTHYSTNGRGQRQYRDALRELYGLGA
;
A
#
# COMPACT_ATOMS: atom_id res chain seq x y z
N MET A 1 38.37 -49.77 29.83
CA MET A 1 37.32 -49.32 28.89
C MET A 1 36.03 -49.05 29.61
N PRO A 2 35.73 -47.86 30.11
CA PRO A 2 34.39 -47.32 30.01
C PRO A 2 34.34 -45.77 30.08
N LYS A 3 34.93 -45.05 29.15
CA LYS A 3 34.78 -43.57 29.09
C LYS A 3 33.98 -43.06 27.86
N PHE A 4 33.66 -43.95 26.91
CA PHE A 4 32.92 -43.56 25.69
C PHE A 4 31.40 -43.49 25.85
N LEU A 5 30.82 -44.19 26.79
CA LEU A 5 29.34 -44.24 26.99
C LEU A 5 28.76 -43.03 27.72
N THR A 6 29.55 -42.29 28.49
CA THR A 6 29.10 -41.12 29.25
C THR A 6 28.96 -39.87 28.37
N MET A 7 29.78 -39.73 27.31
CA MET A 7 29.69 -38.57 26.39
C MET A 7 28.45 -38.59 25.49
N ILE A 8 27.88 -39.75 25.19
CA ILE A 8 26.71 -39.90 24.33
C ILE A 8 25.43 -39.49 25.09
N ARG A 9 25.34 -39.75 26.37
CA ARG A 9 24.15 -39.47 27.19
C ARG A 9 23.88 -37.99 27.42
N TRP A 10 24.88 -37.11 27.35
CA TRP A 10 24.73 -35.65 27.52
C TRP A 10 24.40 -34.92 26.24
N ARG A 11 24.63 -35.50 25.08
CA ARG A 11 24.33 -34.86 23.79
C ARG A 11 22.85 -34.78 23.49
N TRP A 12 22.06 -35.76 23.87
CA TRP A 12 20.62 -35.80 23.63
C TRP A 12 19.83 -34.73 24.40
N PRO A 13 20.01 -34.50 25.71
CA PRO A 13 19.33 -33.46 26.42
C PRO A 13 19.75 -32.06 25.95
N ALA A 14 21.03 -31.85 25.55
CA ALA A 14 21.49 -30.60 24.98
C ALA A 14 20.82 -30.32 23.61
N LEU A 15 20.74 -31.33 22.75
CA LEU A 15 20.05 -31.21 21.46
C LEU A 15 18.55 -30.96 21.63
N ALA A 16 17.90 -31.64 22.60
CA ALA A 16 16.48 -31.39 22.92
C ALA A 16 16.25 -29.97 23.44
N LEU A 17 17.14 -29.44 24.27
CA LEU A 17 17.06 -28.06 24.76
C LEU A 17 17.22 -27.04 23.61
N ILE A 18 18.22 -27.25 22.75
CA ILE A 18 18.42 -26.39 21.55
C ILE A 18 17.19 -26.45 20.66
N ALA A 19 16.64 -27.62 20.39
CA ALA A 19 15.43 -27.77 19.58
C ALA A 19 14.22 -27.05 20.19
N SER A 20 14.04 -27.18 21.52
CA SER A 20 12.96 -26.51 22.24
C SER A 20 13.09 -24.98 22.24
N LEU A 21 14.31 -24.47 22.45
CA LEU A 21 14.61 -23.03 22.37
C LEU A 21 14.40 -22.49 20.96
N SER A 22 14.82 -23.23 19.93
CA SER A 22 14.61 -22.85 18.53
C SER A 22 13.12 -22.82 18.17
N LEU A 23 12.35 -23.80 18.63
CA LEU A 23 10.90 -23.85 18.43
C LEU A 23 10.19 -22.69 19.14
N ALA A 24 10.58 -22.39 20.37
CA ALA A 24 10.03 -21.27 21.14
C ALA A 24 10.37 -19.91 20.48
N ALA A 25 11.60 -19.74 19.99
CA ALA A 25 12.02 -18.55 19.25
C ALA A 25 11.23 -18.41 17.94
N PHE A 26 11.08 -19.50 17.18
CA PHE A 26 10.28 -19.52 15.95
C PHE A 26 8.81 -19.16 16.21
N ALA A 27 8.18 -19.77 17.20
CA ALA A 27 6.80 -19.46 17.60
C ALA A 27 6.66 -17.99 18.03
N GLY A 28 7.64 -17.45 18.75
CA GLY A 28 7.71 -16.05 19.14
C GLY A 28 7.78 -15.11 17.93
N CYS A 29 8.64 -15.42 16.94
CA CYS A 29 8.75 -14.64 15.71
C CYS A 29 7.45 -14.63 14.90
N VAL A 30 6.79 -15.79 14.74
CA VAL A 30 5.51 -15.91 14.03
C VAL A 30 4.41 -15.12 14.74
N SER A 31 4.36 -15.20 16.07
CA SER A 31 3.41 -14.43 16.88
C SER A 31 3.63 -12.92 16.74
N LEU A 32 4.89 -12.47 16.77
CA LEU A 32 5.27 -11.07 16.62
C LEU A 32 4.88 -10.54 15.24
N ASP A 33 5.18 -11.27 14.16
CA ASP A 33 4.78 -10.89 12.80
C ASP A 33 3.26 -10.77 12.68
N THR A 34 2.52 -11.75 13.18
CA THR A 34 1.06 -11.72 13.15
C THR A 34 0.48 -10.50 13.88
N GLN A 35 1.04 -10.14 15.05
CA GLN A 35 0.60 -8.97 15.78
C GLN A 35 0.94 -7.66 15.05
N GLN A 36 2.12 -7.57 14.46
CA GLN A 36 2.52 -6.41 13.65
C GLN A 36 1.59 -6.22 12.44
N ARG A 37 1.26 -7.30 11.73
CA ARG A 37 0.32 -7.27 10.61
C ARG A 37 -1.04 -6.74 11.05
N LYS A 38 -1.61 -7.28 12.13
CA LYS A 38 -2.87 -6.77 12.71
C LYS A 38 -2.79 -5.28 13.06
N TRP A 39 -1.67 -4.85 13.59
CA TRP A 39 -1.48 -3.48 14.07
C TRP A 39 -1.27 -2.47 12.94
N ILE A 40 -0.49 -2.84 11.93
CA ILE A 40 -0.17 -1.99 10.78
C ILE A 40 -1.38 -1.86 9.86
N PHE A 41 -1.98 -2.98 9.47
CA PHE A 41 -3.07 -2.97 8.50
C PHE A 41 -4.40 -2.58 9.12
N GLN A 42 -4.71 -3.04 10.34
CA GLN A 42 -6.01 -2.87 11.01
C GLN A 42 -7.15 -3.16 10.03
N ALA A 43 -6.99 -4.26 9.32
CA ALA A 43 -7.90 -4.70 8.28
C ALA A 43 -9.27 -5.05 8.88
N SER A 44 -10.32 -4.76 8.14
CA SER A 44 -11.69 -5.10 8.51
C SER A 44 -12.44 -5.58 7.28
N VAL A 45 -12.96 -6.78 7.36
CA VAL A 45 -13.84 -7.35 6.32
C VAL A 45 -15.26 -6.87 6.62
N LEU A 46 -15.96 -6.40 5.60
CA LEU A 46 -17.39 -6.11 5.71
C LEU A 46 -18.15 -7.43 5.82
N THR A 47 -19.03 -7.53 6.80
CA THR A 47 -19.94 -8.67 6.92
C THR A 47 -21.07 -8.55 5.89
N THR A 48 -21.77 -9.67 5.60
CA THR A 48 -22.92 -9.68 4.70
C THR A 48 -24.05 -8.73 5.11
N GLN A 49 -24.09 -8.28 6.37
CA GLN A 49 -25.02 -7.26 6.84
C GLN A 49 -24.61 -5.83 6.45
N ASP A 50 -23.31 -5.64 6.13
CA ASP A 50 -22.72 -4.41 5.63
C ASP A 50 -22.61 -4.42 4.10
N GLU A 51 -23.28 -5.36 3.40
CA GLU A 51 -23.32 -5.36 1.93
C GLU A 51 -23.90 -4.03 1.48
N GLY A 52 -22.96 -3.12 1.20
CA GLY A 52 -23.22 -1.72 0.95
C GLY A 52 -24.19 -1.52 -0.18
N ALA A 53 -25.10 -0.58 0.01
CA ALA A 53 -25.91 -0.07 -1.06
C ALA A 53 -24.98 0.27 -2.25
N ARG A 54 -25.37 -0.15 -3.45
CA ARG A 54 -24.66 0.17 -4.69
C ARG A 54 -24.30 1.65 -4.69
N ILE A 55 -23.01 1.97 -4.77
CA ILE A 55 -22.56 3.36 -4.77
C ILE A 55 -22.85 3.92 -6.16
N ASP A 56 -23.69 4.94 -6.21
CA ASP A 56 -24.15 5.54 -7.45
C ASP A 56 -22.97 5.93 -8.38
N GLY A 57 -23.04 5.45 -9.61
CA GLY A 57 -22.05 5.70 -10.65
C GLY A 57 -20.73 4.91 -10.54
N LEU A 58 -20.60 3.97 -9.56
CA LEU A 58 -19.48 3.07 -9.46
C LEU A 58 -19.92 1.62 -9.70
N ASP A 59 -19.14 0.88 -10.46
CA ASP A 59 -19.38 -0.53 -10.73
C ASP A 59 -18.53 -1.41 -9.83
N ASP A 60 -19.13 -2.47 -9.26
CA ASP A 60 -18.39 -3.49 -8.54
C ASP A 60 -17.53 -4.32 -9.50
N VAL A 61 -16.28 -4.52 -9.13
CA VAL A 61 -15.31 -5.34 -9.86
C VAL A 61 -14.82 -6.46 -8.97
N TRP A 62 -14.69 -7.66 -9.55
CA TRP A 62 -14.12 -8.82 -8.88
C TRP A 62 -12.91 -9.34 -9.66
N ILE A 63 -11.77 -9.44 -8.96
CA ILE A 63 -10.50 -9.89 -9.53
C ILE A 63 -10.10 -11.18 -8.82
N THR A 64 -9.99 -12.29 -9.55
CA THR A 64 -9.52 -13.57 -9.00
C THR A 64 -8.01 -13.66 -9.24
N LEU A 65 -7.25 -14.11 -8.23
CA LEU A 65 -5.83 -14.39 -8.33
C LEU A 65 -5.64 -15.91 -8.56
N PRO A 66 -5.59 -16.38 -9.81
CA PRO A 66 -5.59 -17.82 -10.12
C PRO A 66 -4.29 -18.51 -9.68
N GLU A 67 -3.18 -17.76 -9.68
CA GLU A 67 -1.84 -18.27 -9.35
C GLU A 67 -1.62 -18.41 -7.82
N SER A 68 -2.42 -17.75 -6.99
CA SER A 68 -2.34 -17.88 -5.55
C SER A 68 -2.99 -19.18 -5.09
N PRO A 69 -2.40 -19.92 -4.10
CA PRO A 69 -2.85 -21.26 -3.70
C PRO A 69 -4.31 -21.35 -3.30
N ARG A 70 -4.87 -20.28 -2.72
CA ARG A 70 -6.29 -20.21 -2.28
C ARG A 70 -7.20 -19.52 -3.28
N LYS A 71 -6.68 -19.08 -4.42
CA LYS A 71 -7.40 -18.34 -5.47
C LYS A 71 -8.25 -17.22 -4.87
N PRO A 72 -7.66 -16.30 -4.05
CA PRO A 72 -8.42 -15.27 -3.41
C PRO A 72 -9.08 -14.35 -4.46
N LYS A 73 -10.19 -13.73 -4.04
CA LYS A 73 -10.91 -12.75 -4.84
C LYS A 73 -10.78 -11.38 -4.21
N LEU A 74 -10.43 -10.40 -5.00
CA LEU A 74 -10.42 -9.00 -4.60
C LEU A 74 -11.70 -8.34 -5.08
N HIS A 75 -12.31 -7.57 -4.21
CA HIS A 75 -13.34 -6.63 -4.55
C HIS A 75 -12.71 -5.30 -4.96
N GLY A 76 -13.30 -4.60 -5.87
CA GLY A 76 -12.90 -3.26 -6.27
C GLY A 76 -14.07 -2.45 -6.78
N LEU A 77 -13.84 -1.15 -6.95
CA LEU A 77 -14.80 -0.22 -7.54
C LEU A 77 -14.19 0.36 -8.81
N TRP A 78 -14.96 0.33 -9.88
CA TRP A 78 -14.63 0.97 -11.14
C TRP A 78 -15.46 2.22 -11.34
N LEU A 79 -14.80 3.32 -11.65
CA LEU A 79 -15.44 4.56 -12.09
C LEU A 79 -14.93 4.93 -13.48
N ALA A 80 -15.81 4.91 -14.48
CA ALA A 80 -15.47 5.29 -15.84
C ALA A 80 -14.99 6.75 -15.90
N GLY A 81 -14.03 7.01 -16.76
CA GLY A 81 -13.50 8.35 -17.00
C GLY A 81 -14.52 9.30 -17.65
N PRO A 82 -14.17 10.57 -17.77
CA PRO A 82 -15.04 11.56 -18.45
C PRO A 82 -15.16 11.29 -19.96
N THR A 83 -14.16 10.63 -20.57
CA THR A 83 -14.14 10.23 -21.97
C THR A 83 -13.79 8.75 -22.11
N PRO A 84 -14.16 8.08 -23.22
CA PRO A 84 -13.86 6.66 -23.43
C PRO A 84 -12.34 6.32 -23.43
N ASP A 85 -11.52 7.26 -23.84
CA ASP A 85 -10.05 7.16 -23.94
C ASP A 85 -9.32 7.75 -22.73
N ALA A 86 -10.03 8.20 -21.71
CA ALA A 86 -9.43 8.76 -20.49
C ALA A 86 -8.35 7.83 -19.91
N PRO A 87 -7.20 8.35 -19.45
CA PRO A 87 -6.20 7.55 -18.80
C PRO A 87 -6.77 6.80 -17.58
N VAL A 88 -6.23 5.61 -17.29
CA VAL A 88 -6.71 4.78 -16.17
C VAL A 88 -5.78 4.92 -14.97
N MET A 89 -6.36 5.10 -13.80
CA MET A 89 -5.63 5.14 -12.54
C MET A 89 -5.97 3.94 -11.68
N LEU A 90 -4.95 3.20 -11.23
CA LEU A 90 -5.10 2.26 -10.12
C LEU A 90 -4.97 3.02 -8.80
N TYR A 91 -6.04 3.03 -8.01
CA TYR A 91 -6.05 3.62 -6.68
C TYR A 91 -5.85 2.55 -5.60
N LEU A 92 -4.85 2.78 -4.75
CA LEU A 92 -4.42 1.92 -3.66
C LEU A 92 -4.67 2.64 -2.33
N HIS A 93 -5.62 2.14 -1.53
CA HIS A 93 -6.04 2.77 -0.27
C HIS A 93 -5.05 2.53 0.88
N GLY A 94 -5.19 3.30 1.95
CA GLY A 94 -4.40 3.17 3.17
C GLY A 94 -4.90 2.05 4.10
N ALA A 95 -4.24 1.91 5.26
CA ALA A 95 -4.68 1.03 6.34
C ALA A 95 -6.06 1.43 6.89
N ARG A 96 -6.72 0.50 7.61
CA ARG A 96 -7.99 0.67 8.37
C ARG A 96 -9.26 0.85 7.54
N ARG A 97 -9.17 1.24 6.29
CA ARG A 97 -10.31 1.62 5.46
C ARG A 97 -10.40 0.72 4.23
N ASN A 98 -11.54 0.76 3.58
CA ASN A 98 -11.83 0.05 2.35
C ASN A 98 -12.02 1.04 1.19
N VAL A 99 -12.26 0.53 -0.02
CA VAL A 99 -12.50 1.36 -1.21
C VAL A 99 -13.74 2.23 -1.08
N GLU A 100 -14.80 1.77 -0.40
CA GLU A 100 -16.03 2.54 -0.20
C GLU A 100 -15.78 3.82 0.57
N SER A 101 -14.93 3.77 1.60
CA SER A 101 -14.52 4.94 2.38
C SER A 101 -13.65 5.93 1.59
N SER A 102 -13.18 5.53 0.41
CA SER A 102 -12.30 6.30 -0.47
C SER A 102 -13.02 6.89 -1.69
N VAL A 103 -14.35 6.72 -1.79
CA VAL A 103 -15.15 7.17 -2.95
C VAL A 103 -14.94 8.64 -3.29
N PHE A 104 -14.76 9.51 -2.30
CA PHE A 104 -14.47 10.92 -2.56
C PHE A 104 -13.16 11.13 -3.32
N ARG A 105 -12.08 10.32 -3.02
CA ARG A 105 -10.82 10.38 -3.78
C ARG A 105 -10.99 9.84 -5.19
N ILE A 106 -11.71 8.73 -5.32
CA ILE A 106 -12.04 8.14 -6.63
C ILE A 106 -12.74 9.16 -7.52
N ARG A 107 -13.78 9.81 -7.01
CA ARG A 107 -14.52 10.86 -7.74
C ARG A 107 -13.66 12.09 -8.03
N HIS A 108 -12.79 12.48 -7.09
CA HIS A 108 -11.87 13.58 -7.33
C HIS A 108 -10.88 13.26 -8.46
N MET A 109 -10.28 12.05 -8.49
CA MET A 109 -9.39 11.66 -9.59
C MET A 109 -10.12 11.60 -10.92
N ARG A 110 -11.39 11.16 -10.92
CA ARG A 110 -12.23 11.26 -12.13
C ARG A 110 -12.42 12.70 -12.60
N SER A 111 -12.65 13.65 -11.69
CA SER A 111 -12.79 15.07 -12.05
C SER A 111 -11.50 15.69 -12.60
N LEU A 112 -10.36 15.04 -12.37
CA LEU A 112 -9.04 15.39 -12.94
C LEU A 112 -8.76 14.66 -14.27
N GLY A 113 -9.73 13.91 -14.81
CA GLY A 113 -9.66 13.32 -16.15
C GLY A 113 -9.42 11.82 -16.18
N PHE A 114 -9.32 11.11 -15.05
CA PHE A 114 -9.04 9.68 -15.02
C PHE A 114 -10.30 8.80 -15.00
N ALA A 115 -10.21 7.62 -15.61
CA ALA A 115 -10.97 6.47 -15.14
C ALA A 115 -10.24 5.86 -13.94
N VAL A 116 -10.95 5.32 -12.95
CA VAL A 116 -10.32 4.84 -11.71
C VAL A 116 -10.77 3.43 -11.38
N LEU A 117 -9.79 2.52 -11.23
CA LEU A 117 -9.98 1.25 -10.54
C LEU A 117 -9.43 1.40 -9.11
N ALA A 118 -10.27 1.19 -8.11
CA ALA A 118 -9.87 1.09 -6.72
C ALA A 118 -10.06 -0.35 -6.26
N ILE A 119 -9.11 -0.94 -5.54
CA ILE A 119 -9.21 -2.32 -5.06
C ILE A 119 -9.12 -2.39 -3.54
N ASP A 120 -9.90 -3.27 -2.93
CA ASP A 120 -9.68 -3.74 -1.57
C ASP A 120 -8.65 -4.88 -1.59
N TYR A 121 -7.61 -4.78 -0.80
CA TYR A 121 -6.68 -5.89 -0.62
C TYR A 121 -7.35 -7.03 0.15
N ARG A 122 -6.79 -8.22 0.10
CA ARG A 122 -7.17 -9.30 1.01
C ARG A 122 -7.26 -8.82 2.46
N GLY A 123 -8.29 -9.25 3.20
CA GLY A 123 -8.56 -8.81 4.56
C GLY A 123 -9.28 -7.47 4.68
N PHE A 124 -9.59 -6.80 3.55
CA PHE A 124 -10.31 -5.53 3.56
C PHE A 124 -11.61 -5.59 2.78
N GLY A 125 -12.58 -4.80 3.23
CA GLY A 125 -13.85 -4.62 2.55
C GLY A 125 -14.55 -5.94 2.25
N ARG A 126 -14.89 -6.16 0.98
CA ARG A 126 -15.54 -7.39 0.50
C ARG A 126 -14.55 -8.40 -0.12
N SER A 127 -13.25 -8.14 -0.08
CA SER A 127 -12.22 -9.08 -0.55
C SER A 127 -12.10 -10.30 0.36
N THR A 128 -11.46 -11.37 -0.14
CA THR A 128 -11.23 -12.60 0.63
C THR A 128 -10.63 -12.27 2.01
N ASP A 129 -11.23 -12.85 3.06
CA ASP A 129 -10.76 -12.68 4.45
C ASP A 129 -9.45 -13.46 4.65
N GLU A 130 -8.37 -12.72 4.59
CA GLU A 130 -7.01 -13.22 4.85
C GLU A 130 -6.20 -12.09 5.50
N LEU A 131 -5.53 -12.38 6.62
CA LEU A 131 -4.71 -11.37 7.29
C LEU A 131 -3.62 -10.85 6.33
N PRO A 132 -3.66 -9.55 5.94
CA PRO A 132 -2.73 -9.01 4.95
C PRO A 132 -1.29 -8.97 5.45
N SER A 133 -0.34 -9.00 4.51
CA SER A 133 1.08 -8.77 4.72
C SER A 133 1.62 -7.83 3.64
N GLU A 134 2.84 -7.33 3.81
CA GLU A 134 3.51 -6.53 2.76
C GLU A 134 3.52 -7.28 1.42
N ASP A 135 3.77 -8.60 1.42
CA ASP A 135 3.81 -9.38 0.18
C ASP A 135 2.44 -9.58 -0.44
N THR A 136 1.41 -9.91 0.38
CA THR A 136 0.06 -10.16 -0.15
C THR A 136 -0.57 -8.89 -0.73
N VAL A 137 -0.42 -7.72 -0.10
CA VAL A 137 -0.98 -6.47 -0.66
C VAL A 137 -0.27 -6.02 -1.94
N ASN A 138 1.01 -6.36 -2.10
CA ASN A 138 1.72 -6.09 -3.35
C ASN A 138 1.30 -7.06 -4.47
N GLU A 139 1.02 -8.33 -4.14
CA GLU A 139 0.42 -9.28 -5.08
C GLU A 139 -0.96 -8.80 -5.53
N ASP A 140 -1.79 -8.32 -4.61
CA ASP A 140 -3.11 -7.77 -4.89
C ASP A 140 -3.03 -6.52 -5.81
N ALA A 141 -2.06 -5.63 -5.57
CA ALA A 141 -1.83 -4.46 -6.41
C ALA A 141 -1.42 -4.85 -7.85
N ARG A 142 -0.56 -5.88 -8.01
CA ARG A 142 -0.23 -6.43 -9.34
C ARG A 142 -1.45 -7.01 -10.05
N ALA A 143 -2.31 -7.71 -9.32
CA ALA A 143 -3.55 -8.24 -9.89
C ALA A 143 -4.48 -7.12 -10.38
N GLY A 144 -4.61 -6.02 -9.62
CA GLY A 144 -5.35 -4.83 -10.04
C GLY A 144 -4.75 -4.18 -11.29
N TRP A 145 -3.41 -4.10 -11.38
CA TRP A 145 -2.73 -3.57 -12.56
C TRP A 145 -2.95 -4.43 -13.80
N ALA A 146 -2.81 -5.74 -13.67
CA ALA A 146 -3.06 -6.69 -14.77
C ALA A 146 -4.53 -6.68 -15.22
N TRP A 147 -5.47 -6.47 -14.29
CA TRP A 147 -6.88 -6.34 -14.65
C TRP A 147 -7.12 -5.11 -15.54
N ILE A 148 -6.49 -3.95 -15.23
CA ILE A 148 -6.60 -2.74 -16.05
C ILE A 148 -6.07 -3.03 -17.46
N GLU A 149 -4.93 -3.68 -17.59
CA GLU A 149 -4.36 -4.04 -18.90
C GLU A 149 -5.31 -4.92 -19.73
N ALA A 150 -5.87 -5.96 -19.09
CA ALA A 150 -6.74 -6.89 -19.76
C ALA A 150 -8.10 -6.27 -20.18
N LYS A 151 -8.62 -5.31 -19.38
CA LYS A 151 -9.94 -4.71 -19.62
C LYS A 151 -9.89 -3.40 -20.40
N HIS A 152 -8.78 -2.69 -20.33
CA HIS A 152 -8.60 -1.37 -20.94
C HIS A 152 -7.25 -1.29 -21.67
N PRO A 153 -6.99 -2.18 -22.65
CA PRO A 153 -5.70 -2.22 -23.35
C PRO A 153 -5.45 -0.90 -24.11
N GLY A 154 -4.18 -0.52 -24.19
CA GLY A 154 -3.73 0.66 -24.93
C GLY A 154 -4.00 2.01 -24.28
N ARG A 155 -4.66 2.05 -23.11
CA ARG A 155 -4.85 3.29 -22.36
C ARG A 155 -3.64 3.60 -21.49
N ASP A 156 -3.28 4.88 -21.39
CA ASP A 156 -2.25 5.35 -20.47
C ASP A 156 -2.65 5.01 -19.03
N ARG A 157 -1.69 4.47 -18.25
CA ARG A 157 -1.95 3.95 -16.91
C ARG A 157 -1.11 4.66 -15.85
N TYR A 158 -1.76 5.05 -14.76
CA TYR A 158 -1.18 5.76 -13.63
C TYR A 158 -1.41 4.99 -12.33
N ILE A 159 -0.51 5.17 -11.36
CA ILE A 159 -0.62 4.55 -10.04
C ILE A 159 -0.83 5.68 -9.02
N PHE A 160 -1.86 5.54 -8.17
CA PHE A 160 -2.12 6.45 -7.06
C PHE A 160 -2.22 5.69 -5.74
N GLY A 161 -1.39 6.04 -4.77
CA GLY A 161 -1.43 5.46 -3.43
C GLY A 161 -1.59 6.50 -2.33
N HIS A 162 -2.52 6.22 -1.39
CA HIS A 162 -2.72 7.04 -0.20
C HIS A 162 -2.19 6.34 1.05
N SER A 163 -1.42 7.03 1.89
CA SER A 163 -0.93 6.50 3.16
C SER A 163 -0.12 5.19 2.95
N LEU A 164 -0.50 4.07 3.58
CA LEU A 164 0.09 2.75 3.36
C LEU A 164 0.03 2.35 1.87
N GLY A 165 -1.07 2.68 1.19
CA GLY A 165 -1.21 2.45 -0.25
C GLY A 165 -0.16 3.20 -1.09
N GLY A 166 0.40 4.31 -0.57
CA GLY A 166 1.51 5.01 -1.20
C GLY A 166 2.79 4.16 -1.23
N ALA A 167 3.08 3.42 -0.17
CA ALA A 167 4.22 2.49 -0.14
C ALA A 167 4.01 1.30 -1.09
N ILE A 168 2.77 0.79 -1.20
CA ILE A 168 2.39 -0.25 -2.15
C ILE A 168 2.52 0.28 -3.59
N ALA A 169 2.04 1.51 -3.84
CA ALA A 169 2.16 2.19 -5.14
C ALA A 169 3.62 2.36 -5.59
N VAL A 170 4.50 2.76 -4.67
CA VAL A 170 5.94 2.88 -4.93
C VAL A 170 6.52 1.53 -5.33
N ARG A 171 6.18 0.44 -4.64
CA ARG A 171 6.66 -0.90 -4.99
C ARG A 171 6.14 -1.32 -6.36
N LEU A 172 4.86 -1.20 -6.61
CA LEU A 172 4.27 -1.53 -7.91
C LEU A 172 4.95 -0.77 -9.05
N ALA A 173 5.20 0.54 -8.89
CA ALA A 173 5.87 1.37 -9.89
C ALA A 173 7.32 0.95 -10.19
N THR A 174 7.96 0.11 -9.36
CA THR A 174 9.26 -0.50 -9.65
C THR A 174 9.17 -1.85 -10.36
N GLU A 175 7.98 -2.45 -10.39
CA GLU A 175 7.74 -3.80 -10.91
C GLU A 175 7.06 -3.78 -12.30
N VAL A 176 6.47 -2.64 -12.69
CA VAL A 176 5.78 -2.48 -13.98
C VAL A 176 6.52 -1.48 -14.87
N ASP A 177 6.59 -1.76 -16.18
CA ASP A 177 7.33 -0.93 -17.12
C ASP A 177 6.43 0.01 -17.97
N ASP A 178 5.13 -0.11 -17.85
CA ASP A 178 4.12 0.55 -18.68
C ASP A 178 3.30 1.63 -17.94
N ALA A 179 3.64 1.91 -16.69
CA ALA A 179 3.09 3.05 -15.97
C ALA A 179 3.60 4.37 -16.61
N LYS A 180 2.71 5.38 -16.66
CA LYS A 180 3.03 6.73 -17.14
C LYS A 180 3.36 7.71 -16.01
N GLY A 181 2.97 7.38 -14.78
CA GLY A 181 3.25 8.22 -13.63
C GLY A 181 2.84 7.57 -12.31
N LEU A 182 3.49 8.03 -11.26
CA LEU A 182 3.24 7.64 -9.87
C LEU A 182 2.80 8.85 -9.06
N ILE A 183 1.68 8.74 -8.36
CA ILE A 183 1.16 9.74 -7.44
C ILE A 183 1.06 9.12 -6.05
N VAL A 184 1.63 9.77 -5.05
CA VAL A 184 1.53 9.32 -3.65
C VAL A 184 1.08 10.48 -2.76
N GLU A 185 0.11 10.19 -1.87
CA GLU A 185 -0.46 11.18 -0.96
C GLU A 185 -0.33 10.72 0.50
N GLY A 186 0.19 11.60 1.38
CA GLY A 186 0.23 11.36 2.82
C GLY A 186 1.00 10.09 3.20
N THR A 187 2.07 9.76 2.47
CA THR A 187 2.84 8.53 2.64
C THR A 187 4.22 8.78 3.29
N PHE A 188 5.02 7.75 3.41
CA PHE A 188 6.21 7.70 4.25
C PHE A 188 7.38 6.97 3.57
N THR A 189 8.56 7.09 4.17
CA THR A 189 9.79 6.42 3.71
C THR A 189 9.84 4.93 4.08
N SER A 190 9.33 4.55 5.27
CA SER A 190 9.19 3.17 5.75
C SER A 190 8.34 3.10 7.03
N ILE A 191 7.83 1.93 7.40
CA ILE A 191 7.15 1.72 8.70
C ILE A 191 8.09 1.99 9.89
N PRO A 192 9.38 1.57 9.88
CA PRO A 192 10.33 1.99 10.92
C PRO A 192 10.42 3.52 11.10
N ALA A 193 10.42 4.29 9.99
CA ALA A 193 10.47 5.75 10.06
C ALA A 193 9.18 6.35 10.63
N VAL A 194 8.00 5.77 10.29
CA VAL A 194 6.73 6.17 10.92
C VAL A 194 6.78 5.92 12.43
N PHE A 195 7.24 4.72 12.85
CA PHE A 195 7.38 4.42 14.28
C PHE A 195 8.30 5.42 14.99
N GLN A 196 9.46 5.73 14.40
CA GLN A 196 10.42 6.70 14.95
C GLN A 196 9.86 8.12 15.09
N SER A 197 8.87 8.49 14.27
CA SER A 197 8.20 9.80 14.36
C SER A 197 7.16 9.88 15.48
N MET A 198 6.80 8.76 16.10
CA MET A 198 5.82 8.69 17.20
C MET A 198 6.46 8.99 18.56
N LYS A 199 5.62 9.23 19.58
CA LYS A 199 6.04 9.49 20.97
C LYS A 199 7.04 8.46 21.53
N TRP A 200 6.90 7.19 21.15
CA TRP A 200 7.74 6.08 21.61
C TRP A 200 8.83 5.69 20.61
N GLY A 201 9.06 6.52 19.59
CA GLY A 201 10.01 6.24 18.50
C GLY A 201 11.48 6.11 18.93
N TRP A 202 11.82 6.52 20.15
CA TRP A 202 13.14 6.36 20.74
C TRP A 202 13.46 4.91 21.17
N LEU A 203 12.44 4.03 21.27
CA LEU A 203 12.65 2.63 21.60
C LEU A 203 13.38 1.91 20.45
N PRO A 204 14.43 1.10 20.75
CA PRO A 204 15.23 0.44 19.73
C PRO A 204 14.57 -0.84 19.19
N ILE A 205 13.28 -0.77 18.82
CA ILE A 205 12.51 -1.93 18.32
C ILE A 205 12.44 -2.00 16.79
N THR A 206 12.95 -1.02 16.07
CA THR A 206 12.90 -0.98 14.60
C THR A 206 13.51 -2.21 13.91
N PRO A 207 14.55 -2.90 14.45
CA PRO A 207 15.06 -4.14 13.86
C PRO A 207 14.06 -5.31 13.92
N LEU A 208 13.07 -5.24 14.84
CA LEU A 208 12.02 -6.26 14.99
C LEU A 208 10.83 -6.04 14.07
N ILE A 209 10.78 -4.92 13.32
CA ILE A 209 9.68 -4.63 12.39
C ILE A 209 9.86 -5.48 11.15
N THR A 210 8.89 -6.40 10.91
CA THR A 210 8.88 -7.37 9.81
C THR A 210 8.23 -6.79 8.56
N GLN A 211 7.16 -6.02 8.70
CA GLN A 211 6.42 -5.37 7.63
C GLN A 211 7.00 -3.97 7.40
N ARG A 212 8.07 -3.88 6.63
CA ARG A 212 8.93 -2.68 6.59
C ARG A 212 8.45 -1.59 5.64
N PHE A 213 7.91 -2.00 4.47
CA PHE A 213 7.51 -1.05 3.43
C PHE A 213 8.60 0.01 3.11
N ASP A 214 9.80 -0.45 2.75
CA ASP A 214 10.96 0.41 2.52
C ASP A 214 10.80 1.23 1.21
N SER A 215 9.91 2.23 1.25
CA SER A 215 9.57 3.08 0.09
C SER A 215 10.74 3.95 -0.36
N ALA A 216 11.59 4.42 0.57
CA ALA A 216 12.73 5.27 0.25
C ALA A 216 13.78 4.59 -0.65
N GLU A 217 14.02 3.28 -0.46
CA GLU A 217 14.92 2.51 -1.31
C GLU A 217 14.31 2.23 -2.68
N ARG A 218 13.01 1.99 -2.71
CA ARG A 218 12.27 1.63 -3.93
C ARG A 218 12.02 2.83 -4.81
N ILE A 219 11.65 4.00 -4.26
CA ILE A 219 11.33 5.18 -5.07
C ILE A 219 12.53 5.68 -5.90
N ALA A 220 13.75 5.42 -5.41
CA ALA A 220 14.98 5.71 -6.17
C ALA A 220 15.14 4.86 -7.44
N LYS A 221 14.37 3.77 -7.57
CA LYS A 221 14.36 2.84 -8.72
C LYS A 221 13.16 3.06 -9.64
N VAL A 222 12.20 3.90 -9.24
CA VAL A 222 11.04 4.25 -10.07
C VAL A 222 11.53 4.98 -11.32
N LYS A 223 11.01 4.60 -12.49
CA LYS A 223 11.44 5.11 -13.81
C LYS A 223 10.50 6.19 -14.36
N VAL A 224 9.33 6.35 -13.78
CA VAL A 224 8.29 7.28 -14.25
C VAL A 224 8.27 8.56 -13.41
N PRO A 225 7.71 9.67 -13.90
CA PRO A 225 7.58 10.89 -13.13
C PRO A 225 6.77 10.66 -11.83
N VAL A 226 7.17 11.33 -10.73
CA VAL A 226 6.62 11.13 -9.39
C VAL A 226 6.02 12.41 -8.82
N LEU A 227 4.73 12.37 -8.50
CA LEU A 227 4.05 13.40 -7.73
C LEU A 227 3.91 12.96 -6.28
N VAL A 228 4.48 13.72 -5.36
CA VAL A 228 4.29 13.52 -3.90
C VAL A 228 3.45 14.66 -3.36
N VAL A 229 2.31 14.33 -2.77
CA VAL A 229 1.39 15.29 -2.16
C VAL A 229 1.30 15.03 -0.66
N HIS A 230 1.36 16.08 0.14
CA HIS A 230 1.22 15.96 1.60
C HIS A 230 0.47 17.16 2.17
N GLY A 231 -0.31 16.93 3.22
CA GLY A 231 -0.91 18.01 3.98
C GLY A 231 0.03 18.50 5.06
N ASP A 232 0.16 19.80 5.25
CA ASP A 232 1.02 20.37 6.29
C ASP A 232 0.50 20.16 7.71
N ALA A 233 -0.81 19.94 7.85
CA ALA A 233 -1.47 19.60 9.11
C ALA A 233 -1.73 18.08 9.28
N ASP A 234 -0.97 17.22 8.58
CA ASP A 234 -1.04 15.77 8.75
C ASP A 234 -0.44 15.35 10.10
N GLY A 235 -1.32 15.10 11.07
CA GLY A 235 -0.95 14.66 12.42
C GLY A 235 -0.71 13.15 12.55
N LEU A 236 -0.95 12.35 11.48
CA LEU A 236 -0.73 10.91 11.51
C LEU A 236 0.62 10.53 10.89
N ILE A 237 0.92 11.06 9.71
CA ILE A 237 2.19 10.90 9.02
C ILE A 237 2.79 12.30 8.84
N PRO A 238 3.87 12.64 9.55
CA PRO A 238 4.48 13.95 9.41
C PRO A 238 4.89 14.26 7.96
N PRO A 239 4.63 15.47 7.45
CA PRO A 239 4.96 15.83 6.06
C PRO A 239 6.47 15.75 5.76
N THR A 240 7.32 15.77 6.78
CA THR A 240 8.76 15.51 6.65
C THR A 240 9.08 14.14 6.07
N LEU A 241 8.25 13.10 6.34
CA LEU A 241 8.43 11.77 5.77
C LEU A 241 8.08 11.75 4.28
N GLY A 242 7.01 12.45 3.86
CA GLY A 242 6.69 12.63 2.44
C GLY A 242 7.77 13.43 1.71
N ARG A 243 8.32 14.46 2.34
CA ARG A 243 9.44 15.24 1.79
C ARG A 243 10.69 14.40 1.64
N ALA A 244 11.04 13.61 2.65
CA ALA A 244 12.20 12.72 2.59
C ALA A 244 12.03 11.64 1.50
N LEU A 245 10.80 11.17 1.27
CA LEU A 245 10.50 10.25 0.16
C LEU A 245 10.70 10.94 -1.20
N TYR A 246 10.15 12.15 -1.36
CA TYR A 246 10.34 12.98 -2.56
C TYR A 246 11.82 13.20 -2.88
N ASP A 247 12.64 13.51 -1.88
CA ASP A 247 14.06 13.80 -2.08
C ASP A 247 14.81 12.58 -2.65
N LYS A 248 14.37 11.35 -2.36
CA LYS A 248 14.96 10.09 -2.86
C LYS A 248 14.55 9.73 -4.29
N ALA A 249 13.45 10.24 -4.83
CA ALA A 249 13.06 10.01 -6.21
C ALA A 249 14.09 10.63 -7.19
N ARG A 250 14.40 9.93 -8.29
CA ARG A 250 15.44 10.31 -9.26
C ARG A 250 14.89 10.74 -10.62
N THR A 251 13.62 10.50 -10.87
CA THR A 251 12.91 10.88 -12.10
C THR A 251 12.40 12.32 -12.02
N PRO A 252 11.83 12.90 -13.08
CA PRO A 252 11.08 14.13 -12.98
C PRO A 252 10.08 14.04 -11.84
N LYS A 253 10.05 15.03 -10.95
CA LYS A 253 9.25 14.93 -9.72
C LYS A 253 8.73 16.28 -9.26
N ARG A 254 7.59 16.27 -8.59
CA ARG A 254 7.02 17.44 -7.93
C ARG A 254 6.57 17.10 -6.51
N PHE A 255 6.79 18.02 -5.59
CA PHE A 255 6.27 17.98 -4.23
C PHE A 255 5.21 19.05 -4.07
N VAL A 256 4.04 18.66 -3.57
CA VAL A 256 2.93 19.56 -3.28
C VAL A 256 2.63 19.49 -1.78
N LEU A 257 2.77 20.60 -1.09
CA LEU A 257 2.34 20.76 0.29
C LEU A 257 0.99 21.50 0.28
N VAL A 258 -0.04 20.86 0.83
CA VAL A 258 -1.42 21.41 0.86
C VAL A 258 -1.65 22.07 2.21
N ASP A 259 -1.86 23.38 2.19
CA ASP A 259 -2.11 24.21 3.38
C ASP A 259 -3.39 23.78 4.11
N GLY A 260 -3.28 23.56 5.43
CA GLY A 260 -4.33 23.03 6.30
C GLY A 260 -4.80 21.62 5.92
N GLY A 261 -4.09 20.92 5.05
CA GLY A 261 -4.37 19.53 4.68
C GLY A 261 -4.04 18.56 5.80
N THR A 262 -5.02 17.79 6.26
CA THR A 262 -4.82 16.68 7.20
C THR A 262 -4.62 15.38 6.44
N HIS A 263 -4.29 14.29 7.13
CA HIS A 263 -4.15 12.95 6.53
C HIS A 263 -5.36 12.55 5.66
N TYR A 264 -6.54 13.03 5.99
CA TYR A 264 -7.79 12.67 5.30
C TYR A 264 -8.34 13.76 4.38
N SER A 265 -8.03 15.03 4.61
CA SER A 265 -8.59 16.16 3.86
C SER A 265 -7.69 16.71 2.74
N THR A 266 -6.43 16.30 2.69
CA THR A 266 -5.42 16.77 1.73
C THR A 266 -5.92 16.68 0.29
N ASN A 267 -6.50 15.56 -0.11
CA ASN A 267 -7.01 15.33 -1.45
C ASN A 267 -8.11 16.36 -1.85
N GLY A 268 -9.07 16.57 -0.96
CA GLY A 268 -10.17 17.51 -1.21
C GLY A 268 -9.72 18.98 -1.21
N ARG A 269 -8.82 19.35 -0.30
CA ARG A 269 -8.31 20.73 -0.19
C ARG A 269 -7.35 21.09 -1.31
N GLY A 270 -6.55 20.11 -1.76
CA GLY A 270 -5.47 20.29 -2.75
C GLY A 270 -5.92 20.26 -4.21
N GLN A 271 -7.18 20.30 -4.54
CA GLN A 271 -7.69 20.06 -5.91
C GLN A 271 -7.03 20.94 -6.98
N ARG A 272 -6.78 22.21 -6.69
CA ARG A 272 -6.10 23.12 -7.62
C ARG A 272 -4.63 22.67 -7.79
N GLN A 273 -3.94 22.45 -6.69
CA GLN A 273 -2.53 22.04 -6.70
C GLN A 273 -2.36 20.68 -7.41
N TYR A 274 -3.30 19.75 -7.24
CA TYR A 274 -3.31 18.50 -8.01
C TYR A 274 -3.40 18.76 -9.51
N ARG A 275 -4.37 19.58 -9.95
CA ARG A 275 -4.54 19.91 -11.37
C ARG A 275 -3.29 20.54 -11.98
N ASP A 276 -2.72 21.53 -11.30
CA ASP A 276 -1.52 22.20 -11.75
C ASP A 276 -0.33 21.25 -11.82
N ALA A 277 -0.16 20.37 -10.82
CA ALA A 277 0.90 19.39 -10.78
C ALA A 277 0.75 18.30 -11.86
N LEU A 278 -0.47 17.83 -12.13
CA LEU A 278 -0.75 16.85 -13.17
C LEU A 278 -0.47 17.44 -14.57
N ARG A 279 -0.84 18.71 -14.77
CA ARG A 279 -0.54 19.42 -16.04
C ARG A 279 0.96 19.55 -16.25
N GLU A 280 1.68 20.02 -15.24
CA GLU A 280 3.12 20.27 -15.34
C GLU A 280 3.92 18.98 -15.52
N LEU A 281 3.58 17.93 -14.76
CA LEU A 281 4.41 16.73 -14.67
C LEU A 281 4.02 15.67 -15.70
N TYR A 282 2.75 15.59 -16.08
CA TYR A 282 2.23 14.54 -16.98
C TYR A 282 1.54 15.07 -18.24
N GLY A 283 1.37 16.39 -18.38
CA GLY A 283 0.63 16.97 -19.50
C GLY A 283 -0.88 16.73 -19.46
N LEU A 284 -1.42 16.38 -18.28
CA LEU A 284 -2.84 16.06 -18.12
C LEU A 284 -3.65 17.28 -17.68
N GLY A 285 -4.93 17.35 -18.12
CA GLY A 285 -5.86 18.40 -17.69
C GLY A 285 -5.69 19.74 -18.42
N ALA A 286 -5.33 19.67 -19.73
CA ALA A 286 -5.41 20.81 -20.63
C ALA A 286 -6.86 21.19 -20.91
#